data_d86c096cd177a07de4cd9bf6730c13a3
#
_entry.id   d86c096cd177a07de4cd9bf6730c13a3
#
_cell.length_a   1.000
_cell.length_b   1.000
_cell.length_c   1.000
_cell.angle_alpha   90.00
_cell.angle_beta   90.00
_cell.angle_gamma   90.00
#
_symmetry.space_group_name_H-M   'P 1'
#
loop_
_entity.id
_entity.type
_entity.pdbx_description
1 polymer ?
#
loop_
_entity_poly.entity_id
_entity_poly.type
_entity_poly.pdbx_seq_one_letter_code
_entity_poly.pdbx_strand_id
1 'polypeptide(L)'
;MHMEFVTVGKASSDKIHVKYNDKIATFHGEIGIDYFLVLANKIEWYPNKKATINEKIELMTIANKTFLGEKRLYFIADDAIWFDWKGY
;
A
#
# COMPACT_ATOMS: atom_id res chain seq x y z
N MET A 1 0.72 -12.85 8.74
CA MET A 1 1.43 -12.23 7.61
C MET A 1 1.96 -10.87 8.03
N HIS A 2 3.11 -10.50 7.54
CA HIS A 2 3.84 -9.35 8.05
C HIS A 2 4.35 -8.50 6.90
N MET A 3 4.21 -7.18 7.06
CA MET A 3 4.77 -6.21 6.13
C MET A 3 5.78 -5.34 6.86
N GLU A 4 6.82 -4.94 6.14
CA GLU A 4 7.84 -4.06 6.69
C GLU A 4 8.07 -2.90 5.74
N PHE A 5 8.23 -1.70 6.30
CA PHE A 5 8.74 -0.58 5.50
C PHE A 5 10.18 -0.87 5.12
N VAL A 6 10.50 -0.68 3.85
CA VAL A 6 11.86 -0.85 3.36
C VAL A 6 12.26 0.35 2.53
N THR A 7 13.54 0.64 2.49
CA THR A 7 14.08 1.69 1.64
C THR A 7 14.64 1.05 0.38
N VAL A 8 14.13 1.50 -0.76
CA VAL A 8 14.58 1.01 -2.06
C VAL A 8 14.87 2.24 -2.91
N GLY A 9 16.12 2.39 -3.31
CA GLY A 9 16.54 3.55 -4.08
C GLY A 9 16.43 4.84 -3.29
N LYS A 10 16.12 5.93 -3.96
CA LYS A 10 15.97 7.24 -3.32
C LYS A 10 14.65 7.32 -2.57
N ALA A 11 14.69 7.93 -1.40
CA ALA A 11 13.46 8.25 -0.68
C ALA A 11 12.64 9.26 -1.49
N SER A 12 11.33 9.13 -1.41
CA SER A 12 10.41 10.01 -2.13
C SER A 12 9.27 10.39 -1.19
N SER A 13 8.75 11.61 -1.35
CA SER A 13 7.63 12.08 -0.54
C SER A 13 6.28 11.56 -1.01
N ASP A 14 6.23 10.92 -2.17
CA ASP A 14 4.97 10.47 -2.77
C ASP A 14 4.86 8.96 -2.87
N LYS A 15 5.79 8.21 -2.31
CA LYS A 15 5.68 6.75 -2.33
C LYS A 15 6.46 6.12 -1.19
N ILE A 16 5.97 4.96 -0.76
CA ILE A 16 6.66 4.12 0.20
C ILE A 16 6.75 2.71 -0.36
N HIS A 17 7.78 2.01 0.06
CA HIS A 17 7.97 0.62 -0.32
C HIS A 17 7.77 -0.26 0.90
N VAL A 18 7.06 -1.37 0.70
CA VAL A 18 6.84 -2.33 1.77
C VAL A 18 7.24 -3.72 1.29
N LYS A 19 7.88 -4.45 2.17
CA LYS A 19 8.22 -5.84 1.88
C LYS A 19 7.09 -6.73 2.38
N TYR A 20 6.58 -7.58 1.49
CA TYR A 20 5.53 -8.54 1.81
C TYR A 20 5.90 -9.87 1.19
N ASN A 21 6.13 -10.87 2.04
CA ASN A 21 6.71 -12.14 1.63
C ASN A 21 8.08 -11.86 0.99
N ASP A 22 8.32 -12.35 -0.22
CA ASP A 22 9.59 -12.15 -0.92
C ASP A 22 9.52 -11.03 -1.95
N LYS A 23 8.47 -10.23 -1.89
CA LYS A 23 8.24 -9.17 -2.87
C LYS A 23 8.22 -7.81 -2.20
N ILE A 24 8.48 -6.79 -2.98
CA ILE A 24 8.38 -5.41 -2.52
C ILE A 24 7.25 -4.74 -3.30
N ALA A 25 6.30 -4.17 -2.57
CA ALA A 25 5.22 -3.40 -3.16
C ALA A 25 5.49 -1.92 -3.03
N THR A 26 5.02 -1.15 -3.98
CA THR A 26 5.12 0.32 -3.97
C THR A 26 3.74 0.89 -3.79
N PHE A 27 3.58 1.69 -2.74
CA PHE A 27 2.35 2.43 -2.45
C PHE A 27 2.59 3.87 -2.84
N HIS A 28 1.88 4.33 -3.84
CA HIS A 28 1.93 5.73 -4.30
C HIS A 28 0.86 6.53 -3.59
N GLY A 29 1.19 7.76 -3.25
CA GLY A 29 0.23 8.61 -2.60
C GLY A 29 0.84 9.88 -2.07
N GLU A 30 0.43 10.29 -0.87
CA GLU A 30 0.87 11.52 -0.28
C GLU A 30 1.23 11.30 1.19
N ILE A 31 2.44 11.68 1.56
CA ILE A 31 2.94 11.52 2.91
C ILE A 31 2.60 12.77 3.72
N GLY A 32 1.85 12.58 4.82
CA GLY A 32 1.62 13.61 5.81
C GLY A 32 2.49 13.40 7.03
N ILE A 33 2.23 14.17 8.08
CA ILE A 33 3.07 14.12 9.29
C ILE A 33 2.95 12.76 9.97
N ASP A 34 1.72 12.29 10.15
CA ASP A 34 1.47 11.01 10.85
C ASP A 34 0.59 10.08 10.03
N TYR A 35 0.47 10.33 8.73
CA TYR A 35 -0.35 9.50 7.87
C TYR A 35 0.27 9.36 6.48
N PHE A 36 -0.20 8.38 5.75
CA PHE A 36 0.12 8.21 4.34
C PHE A 36 -1.18 7.93 3.59
N LEU A 37 -1.48 8.77 2.62
CA LEU A 37 -2.65 8.60 1.77
C LEU A 37 -2.24 7.73 0.58
N VAL A 38 -2.85 6.56 0.46
CA VAL A 38 -2.48 5.59 -0.58
C VAL A 38 -3.51 5.62 -1.70
N LEU A 39 -3.03 5.75 -2.93
CA LEU A 39 -3.86 5.62 -4.11
C LEU A 39 -3.93 4.13 -4.48
N ALA A 40 -5.03 3.49 -4.10
CA ALA A 40 -5.12 2.03 -4.19
C ALA A 40 -4.98 1.51 -5.62
N ASN A 41 -5.54 2.23 -6.59
CA ASN A 41 -5.45 1.82 -7.99
C ASN A 41 -4.05 1.95 -8.58
N LYS A 42 -3.14 2.59 -7.87
CA LYS A 42 -1.74 2.73 -8.29
C LYS A 42 -0.79 1.83 -7.51
N ILE A 43 -1.29 0.98 -6.64
CA ILE A 43 -0.44 0.00 -5.94
C ILE A 43 0.17 -0.93 -6.99
N GLU A 44 1.48 -1.13 -6.87
CA GLU A 44 2.20 -1.99 -7.81
C GLU A 44 3.33 -2.72 -7.10
N TRP A 45 3.88 -3.72 -7.78
CA TRP A 45 5.07 -4.40 -7.30
C TRP A 45 6.31 -3.66 -7.79
N TYR A 46 7.30 -3.58 -6.92
CA TYR A 46 8.59 -2.97 -7.30
C TYR A 46 9.30 -3.84 -8.33
N PRO A 47 9.94 -3.28 -9.35
CA PRO A 47 10.11 -1.83 -9.56
C PRO A 47 8.93 -1.15 -10.24
N ASN A 48 8.17 -1.83 -11.09
CA ASN A 48 7.04 -1.23 -11.80
C ASN A 48 6.13 -2.29 -12.41
N LYS A 49 5.95 -3.39 -11.72
CA LYS A 49 5.11 -4.48 -12.19
C LYS A 49 3.69 -4.32 -11.69
N LYS A 50 2.72 -4.44 -12.58
CA LYS A 50 1.32 -4.28 -12.22
C LYS A 50 0.88 -5.33 -11.21
N ALA A 51 0.09 -4.89 -10.24
CA ALA A 51 -0.57 -5.78 -9.30
C ALA A 51 -2.02 -5.99 -9.77
N THR A 52 -2.53 -7.18 -9.55
CA THR A 52 -3.94 -7.47 -9.86
C THR A 52 -4.82 -6.82 -8.80
N ILE A 53 -6.12 -6.74 -9.08
CA ILE A 53 -7.08 -6.20 -8.12
C ILE A 53 -7.03 -6.99 -6.82
N ASN A 54 -6.99 -8.31 -6.91
CA ASN A 54 -6.91 -9.15 -5.71
C ASN A 54 -5.65 -8.92 -4.92
N GLU A 55 -4.52 -8.72 -5.60
CA GLU A 55 -3.26 -8.41 -4.93
C GLU A 55 -3.31 -7.05 -4.25
N LYS A 56 -3.93 -6.06 -4.89
CA LYS A 56 -4.08 -4.73 -4.30
C LYS A 56 -4.93 -4.79 -3.03
N ILE A 57 -6.03 -5.52 -3.07
CA ILE A 57 -6.92 -5.69 -1.92
C ILE A 57 -6.18 -6.38 -0.77
N GLU A 58 -5.43 -7.44 -1.09
CA GLU A 58 -4.65 -8.16 -0.08
C GLU A 58 -3.61 -7.23 0.55
N LEU A 59 -2.89 -6.49 -0.27
CA LEU A 59 -1.87 -5.55 0.22
C LEU A 59 -2.47 -4.48 1.11
N MET A 60 -3.61 -3.91 0.72
CA MET A 60 -4.29 -2.90 1.55
C MET A 60 -4.75 -3.49 2.87
N THR A 61 -5.34 -4.68 2.83
CA THR A 61 -5.86 -5.32 4.04
C THR A 61 -4.75 -5.60 5.04
N ILE A 62 -3.64 -6.15 4.57
CA ILE A 62 -2.53 -6.49 5.44
C ILE A 62 -1.81 -5.25 5.92
N ALA A 63 -1.64 -4.26 5.06
CA ALA A 63 -1.00 -3.00 5.44
C ALA A 63 -1.82 -2.29 6.53
N ASN A 64 -3.13 -2.29 6.38
CA ASN A 64 -4.01 -1.66 7.36
C ASN A 64 -3.87 -2.30 8.75
N LYS A 65 -3.67 -3.60 8.79
CA LYS A 65 -3.46 -4.31 10.05
C LYS A 65 -2.05 -4.13 10.60
N THR A 66 -1.06 -4.21 9.71
CA THR A 66 0.35 -4.21 10.11
C THR A 66 0.80 -2.86 10.64
N PHE A 67 0.35 -1.80 10.01
CA PHE A 67 0.82 -0.45 10.35
C PHE A 67 -0.11 0.30 11.30
N LEU A 68 -1.10 -0.39 11.84
CA LEU A 68 -2.00 0.22 12.81
C LEU A 68 -1.20 0.61 14.06
N GLY A 69 -1.25 1.88 14.42
CA GLY A 69 -0.53 2.37 15.57
C GLY A 69 0.83 2.98 15.26
N GLU A 70 1.40 2.69 14.11
CA GLU A 70 2.68 3.29 13.70
C GLU A 70 2.45 4.50 12.81
N LYS A 71 1.76 4.28 11.70
CA LYS A 71 1.43 5.34 10.77
C LYS A 71 0.05 5.03 10.21
N ARG A 72 -0.81 6.03 10.23
CA ARG A 72 -2.16 5.83 9.71
C ARG A 72 -2.13 5.77 8.20
N LEU A 73 -2.74 4.73 7.66
CA LEU A 73 -2.90 4.59 6.22
C LEU A 73 -4.33 4.88 5.86
N TYR A 74 -4.50 5.77 4.89
CA TYR A 74 -5.81 6.05 4.31
C TYR A 74 -5.74 5.63 2.84
N PHE A 75 -6.76 4.93 2.39
CA PHE A 75 -6.77 4.42 1.03
C PHE A 75 -7.85 5.11 0.22
N ILE A 76 -7.48 5.58 -0.97
CA ILE A 76 -8.42 6.05 -1.97
C ILE A 76 -8.44 5.00 -3.06
N ALA A 77 -9.61 4.42 -3.32
CA ALA A 77 -9.76 3.37 -4.32
C ALA A 77 -10.94 3.70 -5.24
N ASP A 78 -10.92 3.13 -6.44
CA ASP A 78 -12.10 3.20 -7.28
C ASP A 78 -13.20 2.30 -6.69
N ASP A 79 -14.42 2.42 -7.22
CA ASP A 79 -15.56 1.72 -6.64
C ASP A 79 -15.36 0.21 -6.55
N ALA A 80 -14.75 -0.38 -7.56
CA ALA A 80 -14.57 -1.82 -7.58
C ALA A 80 -13.64 -2.29 -6.46
N ILE A 81 -12.48 -1.64 -6.34
CA ILE A 81 -11.51 -1.99 -5.30
C ILE A 81 -12.07 -1.67 -3.92
N TRP A 82 -12.72 -0.52 -3.79
CA TRP A 82 -13.27 -0.10 -2.50
C TRP A 82 -14.35 -1.06 -2.02
N PHE A 83 -15.25 -1.45 -2.93
CA PHE A 83 -16.33 -2.38 -2.59
C PHE A 83 -15.76 -3.72 -2.11
N ASP A 84 -14.83 -4.29 -2.86
CA ASP A 84 -14.23 -5.56 -2.50
C ASP A 84 -13.45 -5.49 -1.18
N TRP A 85 -12.79 -4.36 -0.94
CA TRP A 85 -12.03 -4.18 0.29
C TRP A 85 -12.91 -3.93 1.50
N LYS A 86 -14.01 -3.20 1.33
CA LYS A 86 -14.90 -2.82 2.43
C LYS A 86 -16.13 -3.68 2.55
N GLY A 87 -16.46 -4.45 1.53
CA GLY A 87 -17.70 -5.20 1.47
C GLY A 87 -17.70 -6.56 2.14
N TYR A 88 -16.64 -6.92 2.80
CA TYR A 88 -16.55 -8.21 3.49
C TYR A 88 -17.07 -8.17 4.90
#